data_02af2b6ac4ba57bd62efd7894ba857f3
#
_entry.id   02af2b6ac4ba57bd62efd7894ba857f3
#
_cell.length_a   1.000
_cell.length_b   1.000
_cell.length_c   1.000
_cell.angle_alpha   90.00
_cell.angle_beta   90.00
_cell.angle_gamma   90.00
#
_symmetry.space_group_name_H-M   'P 1'
#
loop_
_entity.id
_entity.type
_entity.pdbx_description
1 polymer ?
#
loop_
_entity_poly.entity_id
_entity_poly.type
_entity_poly.pdbx_seq_one_letter_code
_entity_poly.pdbx_strand_id
1 'polypeptide(L)'
;SSAFLKARPEIRTACYVAITADRGLCGGYNSGILRATEGEVKADVLASKDYLVVPVGRKAENYFRFRSYKTSRSFTGFSDAPKYEDAKAIGQFVVDLYLRGEVDRVELVYTRFVSSGRQEVVRRPLVPLERDVIAGGDGKSASGGNYEFEPDPELILQTLLPRYVEARIYAALLNAAASEHAFRQRAMKSATDNAEELIKNLSRIMNRARQDSITTEIMEIVSGAEALGSDDKDDVVREMASN
;
A
#
# COMPACT_ATOMS: atom_id res chain seq x y z
N SER A 1 33.84 20.05 -4.02
CA SER A 1 32.51 20.12 -3.41
C SER A 1 31.63 19.01 -4.04
N SER A 2 31.22 18.04 -3.24
CA SER A 2 30.42 16.91 -3.71
C SER A 2 29.11 17.39 -4.37
N ALA A 3 28.82 16.89 -5.58
CA ALA A 3 27.60 17.22 -6.32
C ALA A 3 26.31 16.94 -5.54
N PHE A 4 26.36 16.01 -4.59
CA PHE A 4 25.23 15.62 -3.71
C PHE A 4 24.86 16.68 -2.65
N LEU A 5 25.80 17.60 -2.31
CA LEU A 5 25.61 18.63 -1.29
C LEU A 5 25.21 19.98 -1.88
N LYS A 6 25.28 20.13 -3.19
CA LYS A 6 24.92 21.37 -3.88
C LYS A 6 23.46 21.31 -4.28
N ALA A 7 22.62 22.02 -3.51
CA ALA A 7 21.28 22.33 -4.00
C ALA A 7 21.40 23.07 -5.32
N ARG A 8 20.66 22.66 -6.33
CA ARG A 8 20.60 23.39 -7.59
C ARG A 8 19.88 24.72 -7.38
N PRO A 9 20.34 25.81 -7.97
CA PRO A 9 19.74 27.15 -7.77
C PRO A 9 18.27 27.19 -8.24
N GLU A 10 17.91 26.34 -9.20
CA GLU A 10 16.56 26.22 -9.74
C GLU A 10 16.19 24.74 -9.87
N ILE A 11 15.04 24.37 -9.31
CA ILE A 11 14.48 23.01 -9.44
C ILE A 11 13.53 23.02 -10.63
N ARG A 12 13.96 22.45 -11.74
CA ARG A 12 13.18 22.32 -12.99
C ARG A 12 12.47 20.98 -13.06
N THR A 13 13.14 19.90 -12.64
CA THR A 13 12.61 18.54 -12.69
C THR A 13 12.72 17.88 -11.31
N ALA A 14 11.55 17.48 -10.75
CA ALA A 14 11.48 16.73 -9.52
C ALA A 14 11.31 15.23 -9.79
N CYS A 15 12.01 14.37 -9.05
CA CYS A 15 11.87 12.93 -9.12
C CYS A 15 11.21 12.41 -7.86
N TYR A 16 10.17 11.57 -8.01
CA TYR A 16 9.44 10.95 -6.92
C TYR A 16 9.60 9.43 -6.96
N VAL A 17 10.26 8.86 -5.96
CA VAL A 17 10.35 7.42 -5.77
C VAL A 17 9.15 6.98 -4.94
N ALA A 18 8.13 6.41 -5.58
CA ALA A 18 6.89 5.99 -4.96
C ALA A 18 6.95 4.52 -4.55
N ILE A 19 7.04 4.24 -3.24
CA ILE A 19 7.23 2.89 -2.70
C ILE A 19 5.89 2.30 -2.29
N THR A 20 5.37 1.37 -3.09
CA THR A 20 4.10 0.66 -2.90
C THR A 20 4.32 -0.86 -2.81
N ALA A 21 3.24 -1.60 -2.61
CA ALA A 21 3.26 -3.06 -2.59
C ALA A 21 3.28 -3.68 -3.99
N ASP A 22 3.83 -4.89 -4.08
CA ASP A 22 3.66 -5.76 -5.25
C ASP A 22 2.30 -6.45 -5.26
N ARG A 23 1.74 -6.73 -4.08
CA ARG A 23 0.47 -7.43 -3.90
C ARG A 23 -0.62 -6.49 -3.40
N GLY A 24 -1.87 -6.95 -3.52
CA GLY A 24 -3.04 -6.28 -2.97
C GLY A 24 -3.42 -6.76 -1.57
N LEU A 25 -4.69 -6.54 -1.23
CA LEU A 25 -5.32 -6.95 0.02
C LEU A 25 -4.67 -6.32 1.28
N CYS A 26 -4.09 -5.14 1.11
CA CYS A 26 -3.47 -4.34 2.16
C CYS A 26 -4.25 -3.04 2.44
N GLY A 27 -5.59 -3.08 2.33
CA GLY A 27 -6.45 -1.93 2.61
C GLY A 27 -6.06 -0.68 1.84
N GLY A 28 -5.99 0.45 2.54
CA GLY A 28 -5.67 1.76 1.96
C GLY A 28 -4.17 2.05 1.76
N TYR A 29 -3.27 1.10 2.02
CA TYR A 29 -1.82 1.30 1.97
C TYR A 29 -1.35 1.91 0.65
N ASN A 30 -1.64 1.24 -0.48
CA ASN A 30 -1.19 1.70 -1.79
C ASN A 30 -1.84 3.04 -2.19
N SER A 31 -3.13 3.18 -1.96
CA SER A 31 -3.87 4.39 -2.36
C SER A 31 -3.40 5.65 -1.64
N GLY A 32 -2.91 5.53 -0.42
CA GLY A 32 -2.32 6.64 0.33
C GLY A 32 -1.06 7.18 -0.35
N ILE A 33 -0.13 6.28 -0.71
CA ILE A 33 1.14 6.65 -1.37
C ILE A 33 0.89 7.20 -2.77
N LEU A 34 0.01 6.54 -3.55
CA LEU A 34 -0.30 6.96 -4.91
C LEU A 34 -0.91 8.37 -4.94
N ARG A 35 -1.87 8.66 -4.05
CA ARG A 35 -2.48 9.99 -3.94
C ARG A 35 -1.49 11.06 -3.48
N ALA A 36 -0.61 10.72 -2.53
CA ALA A 36 0.42 11.65 -2.07
C ALA A 36 1.38 12.01 -3.21
N THR A 37 1.88 11.00 -3.95
CA THR A 37 2.76 11.23 -5.11
C THR A 37 2.06 12.03 -6.21
N GLU A 38 0.81 11.70 -6.52
CA GLU A 38 0.01 12.42 -7.52
C GLU A 38 -0.22 13.89 -7.14
N GLY A 39 -0.44 14.15 -5.84
CA GLY A 39 -0.58 15.51 -5.31
C GLY A 39 0.68 16.35 -5.55
N GLU A 40 1.86 15.80 -5.29
CA GLU A 40 3.13 16.48 -5.51
C GLU A 40 3.41 16.72 -7.00
N VAL A 41 3.17 15.71 -7.83
CA VAL A 41 3.31 15.84 -9.29
C VAL A 41 2.41 16.95 -9.83
N LYS A 42 1.15 17.00 -9.39
CA LYS A 42 0.23 18.07 -9.79
C LYS A 42 0.70 19.45 -9.34
N ALA A 43 1.23 19.56 -8.12
CA ALA A 43 1.77 20.82 -7.61
C ALA A 43 2.98 21.28 -8.43
N ASP A 44 3.88 20.38 -8.82
CA ASP A 44 5.02 20.74 -9.67
C ASP A 44 4.57 21.15 -11.08
N VAL A 45 3.62 20.43 -11.68
CA VAL A 45 3.06 20.81 -13.00
C VAL A 45 2.39 22.18 -12.96
N LEU A 46 1.64 22.49 -11.90
CA LEU A 46 1.04 23.82 -11.71
C LEU A 46 2.10 24.92 -11.53
N ALA A 47 3.25 24.56 -10.96
CA ALA A 47 4.40 25.48 -10.82
C ALA A 47 5.29 25.52 -12.09
N SER A 48 4.82 24.98 -13.22
CA SER A 48 5.57 24.90 -14.50
C SER A 48 6.90 24.14 -14.40
N LYS A 49 6.96 23.15 -13.51
CA LYS A 49 8.10 22.24 -13.34
C LYS A 49 7.80 20.90 -14.01
N ASP A 50 8.84 20.23 -14.49
CA ASP A 50 8.77 18.86 -14.97
C ASP A 50 8.89 17.88 -13.80
N TYR A 51 8.46 16.64 -14.03
CA TYR A 51 8.52 15.59 -13.03
C TYR A 51 8.92 14.26 -13.64
N LEU A 52 9.42 13.37 -12.81
CA LEU A 52 9.69 11.98 -13.14
C LEU A 52 9.25 11.09 -11.97
N VAL A 53 8.49 10.03 -12.23
CA VAL A 53 8.14 9.06 -11.20
C VAL A 53 8.96 7.79 -11.38
N VAL A 54 9.57 7.32 -10.31
CA VAL A 54 10.25 6.02 -10.21
C VAL A 54 9.35 5.09 -9.40
N PRO A 55 8.59 4.20 -10.06
CA PRO A 55 7.70 3.28 -9.37
C PRO A 55 8.50 2.17 -8.67
N VAL A 56 8.23 1.96 -7.38
CA VAL A 56 8.69 0.80 -6.62
C VAL A 56 7.45 0.03 -6.16
N GLY A 57 7.37 -1.25 -6.55
CA GLY A 57 6.19 -2.09 -6.40
C GLY A 57 5.25 -2.05 -7.60
N ARG A 58 4.65 -3.20 -7.91
CA ARG A 58 3.74 -3.38 -9.06
C ARG A 58 2.52 -2.46 -9.01
N LYS A 59 2.07 -2.08 -7.81
CA LYS A 59 0.89 -1.21 -7.69
C LYS A 59 1.18 0.21 -8.16
N ALA A 60 2.36 0.76 -7.86
CA ALA A 60 2.80 2.05 -8.40
C ALA A 60 3.03 1.97 -9.92
N GLU A 61 3.74 0.95 -10.39
CA GLU A 61 4.00 0.76 -11.81
C GLU A 61 2.71 0.75 -12.63
N ASN A 62 1.75 -0.10 -12.25
CA ASN A 62 0.49 -0.23 -12.97
C ASN A 62 -0.34 1.06 -12.92
N TYR A 63 -0.40 1.71 -11.77
CA TYR A 63 -1.18 2.94 -11.59
C TYR A 63 -0.67 4.08 -12.44
N PHE A 64 0.63 4.39 -12.34
CA PHE A 64 1.20 5.52 -13.06
C PHE A 64 1.27 5.28 -14.56
N ARG A 65 1.52 4.04 -14.99
CA ARG A 65 1.46 3.66 -16.40
C ARG A 65 0.04 3.79 -16.98
N PHE A 66 -0.96 3.29 -16.27
CA PHE A 66 -2.36 3.38 -16.70
C PHE A 66 -2.84 4.83 -16.83
N ARG A 67 -2.39 5.70 -15.93
CA ARG A 67 -2.72 7.12 -15.95
C ARG A 67 -1.81 7.97 -16.84
N SER A 68 -0.90 7.35 -17.59
CA SER A 68 0.02 8.03 -18.52
C SER A 68 0.91 9.08 -17.84
N TYR A 69 1.29 8.86 -16.58
CA TYR A 69 2.30 9.68 -15.94
C TYR A 69 3.68 9.41 -16.53
N LYS A 70 4.55 10.42 -16.52
CA LYS A 70 5.96 10.29 -16.94
C LYS A 70 6.70 9.44 -15.91
N THR A 71 6.91 8.17 -16.26
CA THR A 71 7.59 7.20 -15.41
C THR A 71 8.94 6.81 -15.99
N SER A 72 9.85 6.47 -15.09
CA SER A 72 11.14 5.88 -15.41
C SER A 72 11.11 4.36 -15.20
N ARG A 73 12.27 3.75 -14.98
CA ARG A 73 12.44 2.34 -14.66
C ARG A 73 11.63 1.97 -13.39
N SER A 74 10.91 0.84 -13.45
CA SER A 74 10.19 0.28 -12.30
C SER A 74 11.05 -0.76 -11.57
N PHE A 75 10.86 -0.85 -10.25
CA PHE A 75 11.50 -1.84 -9.39
C PHE A 75 10.42 -2.65 -8.67
N THR A 76 10.34 -3.96 -8.90
CA THR A 76 9.25 -4.80 -8.42
C THR A 76 9.74 -6.16 -7.95
N GLY A 77 8.93 -6.87 -7.15
CA GLY A 77 9.15 -8.26 -6.79
C GLY A 77 9.79 -8.49 -5.41
N PHE A 78 10.00 -7.43 -4.61
CA PHE A 78 10.65 -7.50 -3.31
C PHE A 78 9.93 -6.76 -2.18
N SER A 79 8.72 -6.23 -2.41
CA SER A 79 8.01 -5.39 -1.42
C SER A 79 7.78 -6.09 -0.08
N ASP A 80 7.56 -7.41 -0.08
CA ASP A 80 7.30 -8.19 1.13
C ASP A 80 8.56 -8.38 2.01
N ALA A 81 9.74 -8.47 1.39
CA ALA A 81 11.01 -8.75 2.07
C ALA A 81 12.19 -8.08 1.33
N PRO A 82 12.28 -6.74 1.38
CA PRO A 82 13.31 -6.01 0.67
C PRO A 82 14.70 -6.32 1.23
N LYS A 83 15.67 -6.45 0.32
CA LYS A 83 17.08 -6.65 0.64
C LYS A 83 17.86 -5.37 0.39
N TYR A 84 19.07 -5.31 0.93
CA TYR A 84 19.96 -4.16 0.71
C TYR A 84 20.33 -3.99 -0.77
N GLU A 85 20.46 -5.09 -1.51
CA GLU A 85 20.73 -5.09 -2.96
C GLU A 85 19.62 -4.38 -3.75
N ASP A 86 18.36 -4.51 -3.33
CA ASP A 86 17.23 -3.82 -3.96
C ASP A 86 17.35 -2.31 -3.73
N ALA A 87 17.66 -1.90 -2.50
CA ALA A 87 17.90 -0.50 -2.17
C ALA A 87 19.08 0.08 -2.93
N LYS A 88 20.16 -0.69 -3.08
CA LYS A 88 21.34 -0.33 -3.83
C LYS A 88 21.02 -0.10 -5.31
N ALA A 89 20.24 -1.01 -5.93
CA ALA A 89 19.83 -0.86 -7.34
C ALA A 89 19.00 0.40 -7.57
N ILE A 90 18.06 0.70 -6.66
CA ILE A 90 17.27 1.94 -6.72
C ILE A 90 18.17 3.14 -6.48
N GLY A 91 19.05 3.08 -5.48
CA GLY A 91 19.96 4.17 -5.10
C GLY A 91 20.89 4.56 -6.24
N GLN A 92 21.55 3.59 -6.86
CA GLN A 92 22.42 3.83 -8.02
C GLN A 92 21.64 4.49 -9.16
N PHE A 93 20.46 3.98 -9.47
CA PHE A 93 19.64 4.53 -10.55
C PHE A 93 19.26 5.99 -10.31
N VAL A 94 18.76 6.34 -9.12
CA VAL A 94 18.32 7.73 -8.84
C VAL A 94 19.50 8.69 -8.70
N VAL A 95 20.63 8.21 -8.19
CA VAL A 95 21.88 8.96 -8.12
C VAL A 95 22.40 9.27 -9.53
N ASP A 96 22.37 8.30 -10.42
CA ASP A 96 22.76 8.50 -11.82
C ASP A 96 21.90 9.54 -12.53
N LEU A 97 20.58 9.51 -12.34
CA LEU A 97 19.66 10.52 -12.88
C LEU A 97 20.02 11.93 -12.36
N TYR A 98 20.32 12.05 -11.07
CA TYR A 98 20.70 13.32 -10.46
C TYR A 98 22.04 13.83 -10.98
N LEU A 99 23.05 12.96 -11.07
CA LEU A 99 24.39 13.34 -11.54
C LEU A 99 24.41 13.72 -13.02
N ARG A 100 23.59 13.06 -13.86
CA ARG A 100 23.45 13.42 -15.29
C ARG A 100 22.64 14.70 -15.50
N GLY A 101 22.01 15.23 -14.47
CA GLY A 101 21.21 16.43 -14.58
C GLY A 101 19.83 16.23 -15.18
N GLU A 102 19.37 14.99 -15.24
CA GLU A 102 18.02 14.67 -15.69
C GLU A 102 16.96 15.08 -14.66
N VAL A 103 17.34 15.08 -13.37
CA VAL A 103 16.51 15.52 -12.27
C VAL A 103 17.31 16.43 -11.32
N ASP A 104 16.62 17.41 -10.70
CA ASP A 104 17.23 18.39 -9.81
C ASP A 104 16.99 18.08 -8.33
N ARG A 105 15.98 17.24 -8.06
CA ARG A 105 15.56 16.84 -6.72
C ARG A 105 15.02 15.41 -6.77
N VAL A 106 15.34 14.60 -5.77
CA VAL A 106 14.76 13.26 -5.60
C VAL A 106 14.14 13.17 -4.22
N GLU A 107 12.91 12.72 -4.17
CA GLU A 107 12.14 12.50 -2.94
C GLU A 107 11.59 11.09 -2.86
N LEU A 108 11.62 10.51 -1.64
CA LEU A 108 10.98 9.25 -1.33
C LEU A 108 9.56 9.50 -0.83
N VAL A 109 8.58 8.82 -1.42
CA VAL A 109 7.20 8.81 -0.94
C VAL A 109 6.86 7.38 -0.50
N TYR A 110 6.69 7.20 0.80
CA TYR A 110 6.47 5.87 1.39
C TYR A 110 5.65 5.97 2.66
N THR A 111 5.22 4.82 3.19
CA THR A 111 4.54 4.76 4.49
C THR A 111 5.54 4.43 5.58
N ARG A 112 5.72 5.37 6.52
CA ARG A 112 6.52 5.17 7.72
C ARG A 112 5.74 4.34 8.73
N PHE A 113 6.38 3.31 9.26
CA PHE A 113 5.86 2.51 10.35
C PHE A 113 6.16 3.18 11.69
N VAL A 114 5.13 3.55 12.45
CA VAL A 114 5.26 4.10 13.81
C VAL A 114 4.92 3.02 14.83
N SER A 115 3.83 2.29 14.62
CA SER A 115 3.40 1.15 15.42
C SER A 115 2.45 0.28 14.58
N SER A 116 2.06 -0.89 15.11
CA SER A 116 1.05 -1.75 14.45
C SER A 116 -0.30 -1.06 14.23
N GLY A 117 -0.66 -0.09 15.08
CA GLY A 117 -1.88 0.71 14.97
C GLY A 117 -1.72 2.00 14.16
N ARG A 118 -0.50 2.51 14.01
CA ARG A 118 -0.25 3.82 13.38
C ARG A 118 0.83 3.74 12.32
N GLN A 119 0.48 4.11 11.10
CA GLN A 119 1.38 4.29 9.97
C GLN A 119 1.05 5.62 9.29
N GLU A 120 2.06 6.26 8.73
CA GLU A 120 1.94 7.59 8.13
C GLU A 120 2.58 7.59 6.75
N VAL A 121 1.87 8.11 5.76
CA VAL A 121 2.47 8.42 4.47
C VAL A 121 3.36 9.62 4.64
N VAL A 122 4.63 9.48 4.31
CA VAL A 122 5.63 10.53 4.44
C VAL A 122 6.33 10.77 3.11
N ARG A 123 6.75 12.03 2.93
CA ARG A 123 7.63 12.47 1.89
C ARG A 123 8.98 12.85 2.53
N ARG A 124 10.07 12.34 1.99
CA ARG A 124 11.41 12.62 2.51
C ARG A 124 12.37 12.97 1.37
N PRO A 125 13.07 14.12 1.46
CA PRO A 125 14.10 14.44 0.51
C PRO A 125 15.22 13.40 0.57
N LEU A 126 15.72 13.01 -0.59
CA LEU A 126 16.81 12.07 -0.74
C LEU A 126 18.06 12.75 -1.29
N VAL A 127 17.93 13.51 -2.37
CA VAL A 127 19.00 14.32 -2.99
C VAL A 127 18.37 15.63 -3.46
N PRO A 128 19.07 16.78 -3.29
CA PRO A 128 20.35 16.98 -2.62
C PRO A 128 20.27 16.69 -1.11
N LEU A 129 21.41 16.33 -0.52
CA LEU A 129 21.50 16.08 0.91
C LEU A 129 21.60 17.41 1.66
N GLU A 130 20.74 17.65 2.61
CA GLU A 130 20.80 18.81 3.50
C GLU A 130 22.00 18.66 4.46
N ARG A 131 22.80 19.72 4.56
CA ARG A 131 24.00 19.72 5.42
C ARG A 131 23.67 19.45 6.88
N ASP A 132 22.54 19.93 7.35
CA ASP A 132 22.10 19.73 8.75
C ASP A 132 21.81 18.28 9.08
N VAL A 133 21.41 17.46 8.09
CA VAL A 133 21.17 16.02 8.25
C VAL A 133 22.47 15.23 8.38
N ILE A 134 23.56 15.72 7.76
CA ILE A 134 24.90 15.09 7.84
C ILE A 134 25.61 15.48 9.13
N ALA A 135 25.35 16.69 9.66
CA ALA A 135 25.94 17.19 10.90
C ALA A 135 25.36 16.56 12.18
N GLY A 136 24.42 15.59 12.05
CA GLY A 136 23.75 14.96 13.20
C GLY A 136 22.92 15.98 13.97
N GLY A 137 21.63 16.01 13.74
CA GLY A 137 20.61 17.00 14.13
C GLY A 137 20.48 17.51 15.57
N ASP A 138 21.55 17.53 16.36
CA ASP A 138 21.67 18.30 17.57
C ASP A 138 22.84 19.28 17.36
N GLY A 139 22.52 20.56 17.19
CA GLY A 139 23.43 21.67 16.96
C GLY A 139 24.42 21.95 18.10
N LYS A 140 25.01 20.91 18.68
CA LYS A 140 26.22 21.02 19.46
C LYS A 140 27.39 20.88 18.49
N SER A 141 27.87 22.03 18.03
CA SER A 141 29.21 22.15 17.51
C SER A 141 30.14 21.27 18.35
N ALA A 142 30.62 20.17 17.78
CA ALA A 142 31.74 19.47 18.35
C ALA A 142 32.84 20.50 18.49
N SER A 143 33.21 20.80 19.73
CA SER A 143 34.33 21.64 20.10
C SER A 143 35.51 21.33 19.21
N GLY A 144 36.08 22.38 18.60
CA GLY A 144 37.17 22.28 17.64
C GLY A 144 38.37 21.47 18.15
N GLY A 145 38.31 20.19 17.92
CA GLY A 145 39.51 19.37 17.83
C GLY A 145 40.00 19.47 16.39
N ASN A 146 41.22 19.88 16.21
CA ASN A 146 41.91 19.77 14.94
C ASN A 146 42.12 18.30 14.62
N TYR A 147 41.11 17.66 13.99
CA TYR A 147 41.24 16.30 13.46
C TYR A 147 41.93 16.39 12.08
N GLU A 148 43.09 15.82 11.97
CA GLU A 148 43.69 15.52 10.67
C GLU A 148 42.98 14.32 10.08
N PHE A 149 42.28 14.52 8.98
CA PHE A 149 41.61 13.43 8.24
C PHE A 149 42.57 12.85 7.22
N GLU A 150 42.92 11.58 7.34
CA GLU A 150 43.56 10.80 6.28
C GLU A 150 42.58 9.68 5.87
N PRO A 151 42.17 9.62 4.61
CA PRO A 151 42.40 10.47 3.48
C PRO A 151 41.58 11.78 3.49
N ASP A 152 41.78 12.64 2.46
CA ASP A 152 41.08 13.92 2.30
C ASP A 152 39.57 13.81 2.60
N PRO A 153 38.98 14.71 3.41
CA PRO A 153 37.57 14.77 3.69
C PRO A 153 36.65 14.70 2.48
N GLU A 154 37.04 15.31 1.36
CA GLU A 154 36.29 15.25 0.12
C GLU A 154 36.24 13.85 -0.49
N LEU A 155 37.30 13.08 -0.40
CA LEU A 155 37.37 11.70 -0.88
C LEU A 155 36.52 10.77 -0.01
N ILE A 156 36.54 10.96 1.31
CA ILE A 156 35.70 10.25 2.26
C ILE A 156 34.21 10.51 1.93
N LEU A 157 33.84 11.76 1.75
CA LEU A 157 32.47 12.15 1.43
C LEU A 157 32.00 11.56 0.10
N GLN A 158 32.83 11.54 -0.94
CA GLN A 158 32.47 10.93 -2.23
C GLN A 158 32.13 9.44 -2.12
N THR A 159 32.78 8.75 -1.20
CA THR A 159 32.54 7.31 -0.95
C THR A 159 31.34 7.05 -0.03
N LEU A 160 31.13 7.91 0.97
CA LEU A 160 30.09 7.73 1.98
C LEU A 160 28.71 8.20 1.49
N LEU A 161 28.63 9.26 0.68
CA LEU A 161 27.35 9.82 0.26
C LEU A 161 26.47 8.85 -0.55
N PRO A 162 26.99 8.09 -1.53
CA PRO A 162 26.18 7.05 -2.20
C PRO A 162 25.67 5.99 -1.23
N ARG A 163 26.52 5.54 -0.30
CA ARG A 163 26.11 4.56 0.72
C ARG A 163 25.05 5.11 1.67
N TYR A 164 25.12 6.39 2.00
CA TYR A 164 24.08 7.04 2.80
C TYR A 164 22.74 7.06 2.07
N VAL A 165 22.73 7.38 0.77
CA VAL A 165 21.52 7.32 -0.07
C VAL A 165 20.94 5.91 -0.10
N GLU A 166 21.78 4.90 -0.33
CA GLU A 166 21.38 3.48 -0.31
C GLU A 166 20.77 3.08 1.05
N ALA A 167 21.39 3.47 2.16
CA ALA A 167 20.90 3.18 3.52
C ALA A 167 19.55 3.88 3.79
N ARG A 168 19.36 5.12 3.32
CA ARG A 168 18.08 5.84 3.45
C ARG A 168 16.97 5.17 2.67
N ILE A 169 17.25 4.71 1.45
CA ILE A 169 16.29 3.95 0.65
C ILE A 169 15.96 2.61 1.34
N TYR A 170 16.98 1.91 1.85
CA TYR A 170 16.78 0.65 2.54
C TYR A 170 15.89 0.81 3.79
N ALA A 171 16.15 1.83 4.60
CA ALA A 171 15.31 2.17 5.73
C ALA A 171 13.87 2.50 5.31
N ALA A 172 13.67 3.19 4.18
CA ALA A 172 12.34 3.47 3.65
C ALA A 172 11.64 2.19 3.17
N LEU A 173 12.35 1.27 2.50
CA LEU A 173 11.81 -0.03 2.07
C LEU A 173 11.39 -0.90 3.25
N LEU A 174 12.19 -0.95 4.32
CA LEU A 174 11.85 -1.69 5.55
C LEU A 174 10.61 -1.11 6.25
N ASN A 175 10.53 0.22 6.35
CA ASN A 175 9.34 0.89 6.89
C ASN A 175 8.09 0.60 6.04
N ALA A 176 8.25 0.63 4.71
CA ALA A 176 7.18 0.34 3.76
C ALA A 176 6.70 -1.11 3.90
N ALA A 177 7.60 -2.08 3.96
CA ALA A 177 7.27 -3.50 4.15
C ALA A 177 6.55 -3.74 5.49
N ALA A 178 7.06 -3.21 6.60
CA ALA A 178 6.41 -3.31 7.91
C ALA A 178 5.00 -2.70 7.90
N SER A 179 4.84 -1.54 7.24
CA SER A 179 3.55 -0.88 7.10
C SER A 179 2.59 -1.68 6.22
N GLU A 180 3.06 -2.23 5.10
CA GLU A 180 2.29 -3.09 4.21
C GLU A 180 1.73 -4.30 4.96
N HIS A 181 2.58 -4.99 5.75
CA HIS A 181 2.15 -6.14 6.56
C HIS A 181 1.12 -5.75 7.62
N ALA A 182 1.30 -4.63 8.31
CA ALA A 182 0.34 -4.15 9.31
C ALA A 182 -1.03 -3.79 8.67
N PHE A 183 -1.04 -3.15 7.51
CA PHE A 183 -2.26 -2.87 6.77
C PHE A 183 -2.94 -4.15 6.29
N ARG A 184 -2.19 -5.11 5.78
CA ARG A 184 -2.72 -6.40 5.32
C ARG A 184 -3.32 -7.18 6.48
N GLN A 185 -2.66 -7.25 7.62
CA GLN A 185 -3.18 -7.91 8.81
C GLN A 185 -4.54 -7.34 9.24
N ARG A 186 -4.67 -6.01 9.30
CA ARG A 186 -5.96 -5.36 9.65
C ARG A 186 -7.03 -5.62 8.61
N ALA A 187 -6.69 -5.52 7.33
CA ALA A 187 -7.65 -5.77 6.25
C ALA A 187 -8.16 -7.22 6.26
N MET A 188 -7.26 -8.19 6.49
CA MET A 188 -7.64 -9.60 6.56
C MET A 188 -8.47 -9.91 7.81
N LYS A 189 -8.15 -9.31 8.96
CA LYS A 189 -8.96 -9.44 10.17
C LYS A 189 -10.39 -8.93 9.91
N SER A 190 -10.53 -7.73 9.35
CA SER A 190 -11.85 -7.18 9.03
C SER A 190 -12.61 -8.05 8.01
N ALA A 191 -11.92 -8.62 7.02
CA ALA A 191 -12.54 -9.54 6.06
C ALA A 191 -13.03 -10.83 6.73
N THR A 192 -12.28 -11.37 7.71
CA THR A 192 -12.69 -12.55 8.48
C THR A 192 -13.91 -12.25 9.33
N ASP A 193 -13.90 -11.13 10.05
CA ASP A 193 -15.03 -10.70 10.89
C ASP A 193 -16.33 -10.56 10.04
N ASN A 194 -16.23 -9.93 8.87
CA ASN A 194 -17.35 -9.78 7.92
C ASN A 194 -17.81 -11.13 7.36
N ALA A 195 -16.89 -12.06 7.07
CA ALA A 195 -17.23 -13.39 6.59
C ALA A 195 -17.98 -14.20 7.66
N GLU A 196 -17.58 -14.13 8.91
CA GLU A 196 -18.27 -14.78 10.03
C GLU A 196 -19.71 -14.25 10.21
N GLU A 197 -19.89 -12.93 10.10
CA GLU A 197 -21.22 -12.32 10.15
C GLU A 197 -22.11 -12.80 8.98
N LEU A 198 -21.56 -12.86 7.78
CA LEU A 198 -22.26 -13.37 6.60
C LEU A 198 -22.67 -14.83 6.78
N ILE A 199 -21.78 -15.69 7.30
CA ILE A 199 -22.08 -17.10 7.60
C ILE A 199 -23.24 -17.20 8.58
N LYS A 200 -23.23 -16.42 9.67
CA LYS A 200 -24.34 -16.42 10.66
C LYS A 200 -25.67 -16.01 10.01
N ASN A 201 -25.65 -14.99 9.16
CA ASN A 201 -26.85 -14.51 8.47
C ASN A 201 -27.39 -15.54 7.47
N LEU A 202 -26.52 -16.13 6.65
CA LEU A 202 -26.89 -17.16 5.68
C LEU A 202 -27.41 -18.43 6.39
N SER A 203 -26.79 -18.85 7.48
CA SER A 203 -27.25 -19.99 8.28
C SER A 203 -28.64 -19.78 8.85
N ARG A 204 -28.94 -18.54 9.29
CA ARG A 204 -30.31 -18.20 9.78
C ARG A 204 -31.34 -18.26 8.66
N ILE A 205 -31.00 -17.70 7.47
CA ILE A 205 -31.90 -17.75 6.30
C ILE A 205 -32.12 -19.19 5.86
N MET A 206 -31.08 -20.01 5.78
CA MET A 206 -31.16 -21.43 5.44
C MET A 206 -32.05 -22.22 6.40
N ASN A 207 -31.87 -22.04 7.73
CA ASN A 207 -32.65 -22.70 8.72
C ASN A 207 -34.17 -22.32 8.66
N ARG A 208 -34.41 -21.01 8.40
CA ARG A 208 -35.80 -20.54 8.20
C ARG A 208 -36.41 -21.15 6.94
N ALA A 209 -35.72 -21.12 5.81
CA ALA A 209 -36.20 -21.71 4.56
C ALA A 209 -36.48 -23.23 4.73
N ARG A 210 -35.61 -23.95 5.46
CA ARG A 210 -35.82 -25.37 5.78
C ARG A 210 -37.07 -25.57 6.63
N GLN A 211 -37.32 -24.74 7.67
CA GLN A 211 -38.53 -24.82 8.50
C GLN A 211 -39.77 -24.52 7.67
N ASP A 212 -39.73 -23.51 6.82
CA ASP A 212 -40.84 -23.15 5.95
C ASP A 212 -41.17 -24.31 4.98
N SER A 213 -40.17 -24.97 4.39
CA SER A 213 -40.33 -26.16 3.53
C SER A 213 -40.99 -27.31 4.28
N ILE A 214 -40.46 -27.65 5.47
CA ILE A 214 -41.03 -28.73 6.30
C ILE A 214 -42.49 -28.42 6.68
N THR A 215 -42.80 -27.18 7.05
CA THR A 215 -44.15 -26.75 7.39
C THR A 215 -45.09 -26.88 6.19
N THR A 216 -44.63 -26.47 4.98
CA THR A 216 -45.40 -26.61 3.74
C THR A 216 -45.67 -28.09 3.44
N GLU A 217 -44.71 -28.98 3.52
CA GLU A 217 -44.86 -30.41 3.31
C GLU A 217 -45.86 -31.03 4.30
N ILE A 218 -45.81 -30.65 5.60
CA ILE A 218 -46.78 -31.09 6.59
C ILE A 218 -48.19 -30.60 6.24
N MET A 219 -48.33 -29.33 5.84
CA MET A 219 -49.63 -28.77 5.47
C MET A 219 -50.23 -29.45 4.22
N GLU A 220 -49.39 -29.78 3.23
CA GLU A 220 -49.80 -30.52 2.04
C GLU A 220 -50.30 -31.94 2.39
N ILE A 221 -49.60 -32.65 3.29
CA ILE A 221 -50.00 -33.98 3.76
C ILE A 221 -51.32 -33.92 4.52
N VAL A 222 -51.47 -32.96 5.47
CA VAL A 222 -52.67 -32.79 6.26
C VAL A 222 -53.87 -32.43 5.38
N SER A 223 -53.70 -31.48 4.48
CA SER A 223 -54.77 -31.08 3.54
C SER A 223 -55.18 -32.21 2.59
N GLY A 224 -54.20 -33.01 2.12
CA GLY A 224 -54.48 -34.20 1.33
C GLY A 224 -55.24 -35.27 2.11
N ALA A 225 -54.91 -35.51 3.38
CA ALA A 225 -55.61 -36.44 4.24
C ALA A 225 -57.05 -35.98 4.58
N GLU A 226 -57.24 -34.66 4.81
CA GLU A 226 -58.59 -34.11 5.03
C GLU A 226 -59.48 -34.22 3.79
N ALA A 227 -58.89 -33.95 2.59
CA ALA A 227 -59.64 -34.09 1.33
C ALA A 227 -60.12 -35.54 1.09
N LEU A 228 -59.29 -36.53 1.37
CA LEU A 228 -59.65 -37.96 1.26
C LEU A 228 -60.67 -38.39 2.32
N GLY A 229 -60.60 -37.85 3.56
CA GLY A 229 -61.53 -38.14 4.62
C GLY A 229 -62.93 -37.51 4.47
N SER A 230 -63.06 -36.45 3.64
CA SER A 230 -64.37 -35.85 3.32
C SER A 230 -65.17 -36.66 2.29
N ASP A 231 -64.47 -37.26 1.30
CA ASP A 231 -65.11 -38.11 0.31
C ASP A 231 -65.78 -39.38 0.93
N ASP A 232 -65.14 -40.03 1.92
CA ASP A 232 -65.66 -41.19 2.60
C ASP A 232 -66.94 -40.89 3.44
N LYS A 233 -67.09 -39.67 3.96
CA LYS A 233 -68.27 -39.24 4.69
C LYS A 233 -69.42 -38.91 3.76
N ASP A 234 -69.19 -38.34 2.63
CA ASP A 234 -70.27 -38.05 1.65
C ASP A 234 -70.81 -39.31 0.99
N ASP A 235 -70.00 -40.33 0.77
CA ASP A 235 -70.43 -41.61 0.26
C ASP A 235 -71.29 -42.39 1.28
N VAL A 236 -70.92 -42.41 2.59
CA VAL A 236 -71.70 -43.01 3.65
C VAL A 236 -73.08 -42.33 3.86
N VAL A 237 -73.12 -40.99 3.74
CA VAL A 237 -74.37 -40.22 3.83
C VAL A 237 -75.28 -40.47 2.62
N ARG A 238 -74.72 -40.60 1.42
CA ARG A 238 -75.48 -40.94 0.19
C ARG A 238 -76.09 -42.39 0.29
N GLU A 239 -75.34 -43.34 0.83
CA GLU A 239 -75.78 -44.72 0.99
C GLU A 239 -76.87 -44.82 2.03
N MET A 240 -76.83 -44.04 3.13
CA MET A 240 -77.89 -43.98 4.15
C MET A 240 -79.15 -43.23 3.66
N ALA A 241 -79.07 -42.35 2.66
CA ALA A 241 -80.25 -41.64 2.14
C ALA A 241 -80.97 -42.40 1.02
N SER A 242 -80.36 -43.48 0.53
CA SER A 242 -80.98 -44.33 -0.54
C SER A 242 -81.64 -45.61 -0.05
N ASN A 243 -81.71 -45.87 1.26
CA ASN A 243 -82.50 -46.93 1.92
C ASN A 243 -83.67 -46.33 2.73
#